data_016d3a3c596d28a97aac04c4691670b4
#
_entry.id   016d3a3c596d28a97aac04c4691670b4
#
_cell.length_a   1.000
_cell.length_b   1.000
_cell.length_c   1.000
_cell.angle_alpha   90.00
_cell.angle_beta   90.00
_cell.angle_gamma   90.00
#
_symmetry.space_group_name_H-M   'P 1'
#
loop_
_entity.id
_entity.type
_entity.pdbx_description
1 polymer ?
#
loop_
_entity_poly.entity_id
_entity_poly.type
_entity_poly.pdbx_seq_one_letter_code
_entity_poly.pdbx_strand_id
1 'polypeptide(L)'
;LDVKVVGITGSVGKTSTKETISSVLSEKYRVLKTLGNFNNEIGLPLTVFRLTEDDEVAVLEMGISDFGEMDRLSKIAQPDICVITNIGFCHLENLGTRDGILKAKTEIFNHMNPDGIVIVNGDDDKLSTISQVHGKRPLVFGISNKDGVYADNIKSLGLDGTSFTIHGIKTSDNYSTFDLTVPVPGHHMVYNAMAAALVGSVLGLSSIEIERGVKNLKTIAGRNNIIKENGFTIIDDCYN
;
A
#
# COMPACT_ATOMS: atom_id res chain seq x y z
N LEU A 1 0.76 -5.60 -22.76
CA LEU A 1 1.95 -5.65 -21.89
C LEU A 1 1.73 -6.72 -20.82
N ASP A 2 2.73 -7.53 -20.54
CA ASP A 2 2.71 -8.50 -19.44
C ASP A 2 3.24 -7.85 -18.16
N VAL A 3 2.44 -6.93 -17.59
CA VAL A 3 2.79 -6.12 -16.43
C VAL A 3 1.90 -6.53 -15.27
N LYS A 4 2.49 -6.82 -14.10
CA LYS A 4 1.71 -7.07 -12.88
C LYS A 4 1.22 -5.75 -12.28
N VAL A 5 -0.06 -5.67 -12.01
CA VAL A 5 -0.70 -4.43 -11.51
C VAL A 5 -1.07 -4.56 -10.04
N VAL A 6 -0.54 -3.65 -9.22
CA VAL A 6 -0.89 -3.48 -7.81
C VAL A 6 -1.77 -2.23 -7.69
N GLY A 7 -3.07 -2.41 -7.44
CA GLY A 7 -4.02 -1.33 -7.17
C GLY A 7 -4.11 -1.04 -5.67
N ILE A 8 -3.99 0.23 -5.29
CA ILE A 8 -3.97 0.65 -3.88
C ILE A 8 -5.06 1.69 -3.64
N THR A 9 -5.93 1.43 -2.67
CA THR A 9 -6.91 2.40 -2.19
C THR A 9 -6.98 2.43 -0.66
N GLY A 10 -7.81 3.32 -0.13
CA GLY A 10 -8.04 3.50 1.30
C GLY A 10 -8.41 4.94 1.62
N SER A 11 -8.84 5.20 2.84
CA SER A 11 -9.19 6.55 3.28
C SER A 11 -7.94 7.41 3.46
N VAL A 12 -6.95 6.89 4.19
CA VAL A 12 -5.65 7.53 4.43
C VAL A 12 -4.49 6.57 4.15
N GLY A 13 -3.28 7.10 3.96
CA GLY A 13 -2.07 6.30 3.80
C GLY A 13 -1.82 5.75 2.39
N LYS A 14 -2.70 5.94 1.41
CA LYS A 14 -2.55 5.44 0.03
C LYS A 14 -1.19 5.78 -0.57
N THR A 15 -0.82 7.04 -0.56
CA THR A 15 0.42 7.52 -1.17
C THR A 15 1.65 6.95 -0.47
N SER A 16 1.68 6.98 0.87
CA SER A 16 2.79 6.41 1.64
C SER A 16 2.91 4.90 1.42
N THR A 17 1.78 4.18 1.36
CA THR A 17 1.76 2.74 1.04
C THR A 17 2.26 2.50 -0.39
N LYS A 18 1.82 3.28 -1.37
CA LYS A 18 2.28 3.21 -2.76
C LYS A 18 3.81 3.41 -2.84
N GLU A 19 4.35 4.41 -2.17
CA GLU A 19 5.79 4.67 -2.16
C GLU A 19 6.56 3.51 -1.52
N THR A 20 6.06 2.98 -0.39
CA THR A 20 6.71 1.85 0.29
C THR A 20 6.66 0.58 -0.56
N ILE A 21 5.51 0.25 -1.17
CA ILE A 21 5.39 -0.89 -2.10
C ILE A 21 6.33 -0.71 -3.29
N SER A 22 6.36 0.47 -3.89
CA SER A 22 7.22 0.74 -5.03
C SER A 22 8.71 0.63 -4.67
N SER A 23 9.10 1.12 -3.47
CA SER A 23 10.48 0.99 -2.97
C SER A 23 10.89 -0.48 -2.80
N VAL A 24 10.00 -1.29 -2.20
CA VAL A 24 10.23 -2.73 -2.00
C VAL A 24 10.33 -3.45 -3.34
N LEU A 25 9.39 -3.23 -4.24
CA LEU A 25 9.37 -3.93 -5.53
C LEU A 25 10.52 -3.53 -6.45
N SER A 26 11.03 -2.30 -6.33
CA SER A 26 12.18 -1.81 -7.11
C SER A 26 13.50 -2.50 -6.78
N GLU A 27 13.57 -3.28 -5.70
CA GLU A 27 14.74 -4.12 -5.40
C GLU A 27 14.88 -5.32 -6.37
N LYS A 28 13.79 -5.65 -7.09
CA LYS A 28 13.75 -6.80 -8.01
C LYS A 28 13.20 -6.48 -9.39
N TYR A 29 12.26 -5.53 -9.49
CA TYR A 29 11.50 -5.26 -10.69
C TYR A 29 11.68 -3.82 -11.18
N ARG A 30 11.45 -3.60 -12.48
CA ARG A 30 11.23 -2.26 -13.02
C ARG A 30 9.80 -1.85 -12.75
N VAL A 31 9.64 -0.79 -11.95
CA VAL A 31 8.37 -0.39 -11.37
C VAL A 31 7.90 0.96 -11.93
N LEU A 32 6.77 0.96 -12.64
CA LEU A 32 6.00 2.16 -12.86
C LEU A 32 5.13 2.45 -11.63
N LYS A 33 5.04 3.70 -11.19
CA LYS A 33 4.11 4.10 -10.14
C LYS A 33 3.36 5.37 -10.49
N THR A 34 2.20 5.54 -9.83
CA THR A 34 1.46 6.81 -9.86
C THR A 34 2.32 7.94 -9.32
N LEU A 35 2.47 9.02 -10.09
CA LEU A 35 3.17 10.23 -9.67
C LEU A 35 2.19 11.22 -9.03
N GLY A 36 2.65 11.92 -8.00
CA GLY A 36 1.86 12.94 -7.32
C GLY A 36 0.49 12.41 -6.89
N ASN A 37 -0.56 13.10 -7.30
CA ASN A 37 -1.96 12.78 -7.04
C ASN A 37 -2.73 12.31 -8.29
N PHE A 38 -2.05 11.74 -9.30
CA PHE A 38 -2.67 11.21 -10.52
C PHE A 38 -3.43 9.90 -10.26
N ASN A 39 -4.30 9.90 -9.26
CA ASN A 39 -4.99 8.75 -8.71
C ASN A 39 -6.51 8.72 -8.99
N ASN A 40 -7.01 9.66 -9.79
CA ASN A 40 -8.42 9.79 -10.17
C ASN A 40 -8.66 9.36 -11.62
N GLU A 41 -9.89 9.54 -12.13
CA GLU A 41 -10.33 9.14 -13.47
C GLU A 41 -9.57 9.80 -14.63
N ILE A 42 -8.86 10.89 -14.37
CA ILE A 42 -7.98 11.56 -15.36
C ILE A 42 -6.53 11.12 -15.16
N GLY A 43 -6.05 11.14 -13.93
CA GLY A 43 -4.65 10.87 -13.61
C GLY A 43 -4.24 9.40 -13.76
N LEU A 44 -5.13 8.47 -13.43
CA LEU A 44 -4.83 7.05 -13.57
C LEU A 44 -4.60 6.63 -15.03
N PRO A 45 -5.47 6.98 -16.00
CA PRO A 45 -5.21 6.72 -17.42
C PRO A 45 -3.88 7.31 -17.90
N LEU A 46 -3.58 8.55 -17.50
CA LEU A 46 -2.31 9.20 -17.85
C LEU A 46 -1.10 8.45 -17.26
N THR A 47 -1.25 7.85 -16.10
CA THR A 47 -0.22 6.98 -15.51
C THR A 47 -0.07 5.69 -16.33
N VAL A 48 -1.18 5.04 -16.68
CA VAL A 48 -1.18 3.80 -17.48
C VAL A 48 -0.57 4.02 -18.88
N PHE A 49 -0.82 5.18 -19.51
CA PHE A 49 -0.20 5.51 -20.80
C PHE A 49 1.33 5.69 -20.75
N ARG A 50 1.92 5.77 -19.58
CA ARG A 50 3.38 5.82 -19.39
C ARG A 50 4.02 4.44 -19.35
N LEU A 51 3.24 3.35 -19.30
CA LEU A 51 3.75 1.98 -19.35
C LEU A 51 4.52 1.74 -20.63
N THR A 52 5.67 1.13 -20.48
CA THR A 52 6.54 0.69 -21.57
C THR A 52 6.73 -0.83 -21.49
N GLU A 53 7.34 -1.42 -22.51
CA GLU A 53 7.68 -2.85 -22.53
C GLU A 53 8.74 -3.21 -21.48
N ASP A 54 9.42 -2.22 -20.92
CA ASP A 54 10.42 -2.42 -19.90
C ASP A 54 9.83 -2.54 -18.48
N ASP A 55 8.60 -2.05 -18.27
CA ASP A 55 7.96 -2.10 -16.95
C ASP A 55 7.43 -3.51 -16.65
N GLU A 56 7.78 -4.04 -15.47
CA GLU A 56 7.39 -5.36 -15.01
C GLU A 56 6.24 -5.31 -14.01
N VAL A 57 6.17 -4.21 -13.22
CA VAL A 57 5.11 -3.99 -12.24
C VAL A 57 4.62 -2.54 -12.31
N ALA A 58 3.30 -2.36 -12.25
CA ALA A 58 2.66 -1.06 -12.10
C ALA A 58 2.03 -0.94 -10.71
N VAL A 59 2.42 0.08 -9.95
CA VAL A 59 1.85 0.38 -8.62
C VAL A 59 0.95 1.61 -8.74
N LEU A 60 -0.35 1.37 -8.76
CA LEU A 60 -1.37 2.35 -9.09
C LEU A 60 -2.17 2.77 -7.86
N GLU A 61 -2.02 4.02 -7.45
CA GLU A 61 -2.86 4.65 -6.42
C GLU A 61 -4.22 5.00 -7.01
N MET A 62 -5.30 4.62 -6.32
CA MET A 62 -6.68 4.79 -6.76
C MET A 62 -7.47 5.55 -5.70
N GLY A 63 -7.75 6.83 -5.97
CA GLY A 63 -8.50 7.74 -5.12
C GLY A 63 -9.89 7.99 -5.66
N ILE A 64 -10.90 8.02 -4.78
CA ILE A 64 -12.30 8.27 -5.13
C ILE A 64 -12.93 9.24 -4.15
N SER A 65 -13.97 9.91 -4.63
CA SER A 65 -14.85 10.80 -3.87
C SER A 65 -16.29 10.35 -3.89
N ASP A 66 -16.71 9.54 -4.87
CA ASP A 66 -18.10 9.11 -5.06
C ASP A 66 -18.19 7.63 -5.47
N PHE A 67 -19.42 7.08 -5.41
CA PHE A 67 -19.73 5.72 -5.89
C PHE A 67 -19.49 5.59 -7.40
N GLY A 68 -19.05 4.39 -7.83
CA GLY A 68 -18.80 4.07 -9.24
C GLY A 68 -17.48 4.64 -9.80
N GLU A 69 -16.82 5.55 -9.10
CA GLU A 69 -15.50 6.03 -9.53
C GLU A 69 -14.46 4.90 -9.43
N MET A 70 -14.48 4.13 -8.33
CA MET A 70 -13.55 3.02 -8.16
C MET A 70 -13.79 1.90 -9.18
N ASP A 71 -15.04 1.64 -9.56
CA ASP A 71 -15.37 0.68 -10.63
C ASP A 71 -14.69 1.08 -11.94
N ARG A 72 -14.80 2.37 -12.34
CA ARG A 72 -14.13 2.88 -13.55
C ARG A 72 -12.61 2.81 -13.47
N LEU A 73 -12.04 3.16 -12.31
CA LEU A 73 -10.59 3.04 -12.09
C LEU A 73 -10.14 1.59 -12.15
N SER A 74 -10.87 0.67 -11.52
CA SER A 74 -10.59 -0.76 -11.54
C SER A 74 -10.65 -1.34 -12.94
N LYS A 75 -11.62 -0.90 -13.75
CA LYS A 75 -11.75 -1.30 -15.16
C LYS A 75 -10.55 -0.88 -16.01
N ILE A 76 -9.95 0.26 -15.72
CA ILE A 76 -8.75 0.75 -16.40
C ILE A 76 -7.50 -0.01 -15.91
N ALA A 77 -7.36 -0.17 -14.60
CA ALA A 77 -6.18 -0.74 -13.97
C ALA A 77 -6.10 -2.27 -14.08
N GLN A 78 -7.24 -2.96 -14.01
CA GLN A 78 -7.34 -4.43 -14.00
C GLN A 78 -6.33 -5.08 -13.04
N PRO A 79 -6.38 -4.78 -11.72
CA PRO A 79 -5.31 -5.14 -10.81
C PRO A 79 -5.19 -6.66 -10.60
N ASP A 80 -3.94 -7.15 -10.53
CA ASP A 80 -3.60 -8.50 -10.06
C ASP A 80 -3.57 -8.57 -8.54
N ILE A 81 -3.20 -7.46 -7.88
CA ILE A 81 -3.15 -7.34 -6.43
C ILE A 81 -3.90 -6.08 -6.04
N CYS A 82 -4.88 -6.22 -5.13
CA CYS A 82 -5.62 -5.10 -4.55
C CYS A 82 -5.22 -4.90 -3.09
N VAL A 83 -4.80 -3.69 -2.73
CA VAL A 83 -4.45 -3.31 -1.36
C VAL A 83 -5.42 -2.25 -0.85
N ILE A 84 -6.08 -2.50 0.29
CA ILE A 84 -6.90 -1.49 0.97
C ILE A 84 -6.29 -1.18 2.33
N THR A 85 -5.88 0.07 2.54
CA THR A 85 -5.14 0.48 3.73
C THR A 85 -6.03 0.63 4.97
N ASN A 86 -7.17 1.31 4.83
CA ASN A 86 -8.17 1.51 5.90
C ASN A 86 -9.46 2.12 5.37
N ILE A 87 -10.52 2.08 6.21
CA ILE A 87 -11.82 2.71 5.99
C ILE A 87 -12.07 3.75 7.10
N GLY A 88 -11.62 4.96 6.86
CA GLY A 88 -11.82 6.11 7.76
C GLY A 88 -13.07 6.92 7.43
N PHE A 89 -13.05 8.21 7.73
CA PHE A 89 -14.19 9.13 7.61
C PHE A 89 -14.03 10.13 6.44
N CYS A 90 -13.29 9.78 5.39
CA CYS A 90 -13.14 10.64 4.22
C CYS A 90 -14.39 10.59 3.32
N HIS A 91 -14.68 11.70 2.62
CA HIS A 91 -15.77 11.79 1.62
C HIS A 91 -17.16 11.40 2.15
N LEU A 92 -17.43 11.65 3.45
CA LEU A 92 -18.74 11.37 4.07
C LEU A 92 -19.88 12.14 3.39
N GLU A 93 -19.58 13.31 2.83
CA GLU A 93 -20.56 14.14 2.10
C GLU A 93 -21.23 13.34 0.97
N ASN A 94 -20.43 12.58 0.19
CA ASN A 94 -20.92 11.82 -0.96
C ASN A 94 -21.25 10.36 -0.60
N LEU A 95 -20.43 9.75 0.27
CA LEU A 95 -20.54 8.32 0.60
C LEU A 95 -21.37 8.02 1.85
N GLY A 96 -21.79 9.05 2.59
CA GLY A 96 -22.73 9.02 3.70
C GLY A 96 -22.16 8.41 4.98
N THR A 97 -21.70 7.17 4.94
CA THR A 97 -21.26 6.40 6.12
C THR A 97 -19.95 5.66 5.84
N ARG A 98 -19.29 5.15 6.91
CA ARG A 98 -18.14 4.25 6.73
C ARG A 98 -18.50 2.97 5.95
N ASP A 99 -19.73 2.48 6.04
CA ASP A 99 -20.18 1.36 5.23
C ASP A 99 -20.33 1.75 3.75
N GLY A 100 -20.77 2.97 3.47
CA GLY A 100 -20.75 3.54 2.12
C GLY A 100 -19.32 3.68 1.58
N ILE A 101 -18.38 4.13 2.41
CA ILE A 101 -16.94 4.21 2.04
C ILE A 101 -16.38 2.82 1.77
N LEU A 102 -16.67 1.82 2.61
CA LEU A 102 -16.29 0.43 2.38
C LEU A 102 -16.84 -0.05 1.02
N LYS A 103 -18.15 0.12 0.79
CA LYS A 103 -18.80 -0.28 -0.46
C LYS A 103 -18.13 0.37 -1.68
N ALA A 104 -17.90 1.68 -1.66
CA ALA A 104 -17.28 2.38 -2.78
C ALA A 104 -15.83 1.93 -3.02
N LYS A 105 -15.04 1.71 -1.97
CA LYS A 105 -13.64 1.27 -2.12
C LYS A 105 -13.50 -0.19 -2.53
N THR A 106 -14.44 -1.06 -2.15
CA THR A 106 -14.44 -2.46 -2.55
C THR A 106 -14.85 -2.68 -4.01
N GLU A 107 -15.36 -1.66 -4.71
CA GLU A 107 -15.51 -1.68 -6.17
C GLU A 107 -14.17 -1.91 -6.90
N ILE A 108 -13.01 -1.73 -6.23
CA ILE A 108 -11.69 -2.08 -6.78
C ILE A 108 -11.61 -3.56 -7.19
N PHE A 109 -12.42 -4.42 -6.60
CA PHE A 109 -12.45 -5.86 -6.90
C PHE A 109 -13.25 -6.19 -8.17
N ASN A 110 -14.08 -5.27 -8.69
CA ASN A 110 -15.01 -5.57 -9.79
C ASN A 110 -14.31 -6.01 -11.08
N HIS A 111 -13.14 -5.44 -11.35
CA HIS A 111 -12.38 -5.72 -12.57
C HIS A 111 -10.96 -6.23 -12.28
N MET A 112 -10.71 -6.69 -11.06
CA MET A 112 -9.43 -7.33 -10.75
C MET A 112 -9.32 -8.70 -11.45
N ASN A 113 -8.08 -9.15 -11.66
CA ASN A 113 -7.83 -10.48 -12.18
C ASN A 113 -8.55 -11.53 -11.30
N PRO A 114 -9.33 -12.47 -11.87
CA PRO A 114 -10.03 -13.50 -11.09
C PRO A 114 -9.10 -14.35 -10.21
N ASP A 115 -7.84 -14.52 -10.63
CA ASP A 115 -6.81 -15.20 -9.84
C ASP A 115 -6.02 -14.25 -8.93
N GLY A 116 -6.35 -12.98 -8.94
CA GLY A 116 -5.69 -11.94 -8.18
C GLY A 116 -5.79 -12.10 -6.67
N ILE A 117 -5.00 -11.33 -5.97
CA ILE A 117 -4.84 -11.38 -4.51
C ILE A 117 -5.33 -10.08 -3.89
N VAL A 118 -6.10 -10.20 -2.81
CA VAL A 118 -6.56 -9.07 -2.01
C VAL A 118 -5.77 -9.02 -0.71
N ILE A 119 -5.30 -7.83 -0.36
CA ILE A 119 -4.52 -7.55 0.85
C ILE A 119 -5.24 -6.45 1.63
N VAL A 120 -5.58 -6.69 2.89
CA VAL A 120 -6.32 -5.76 3.72
C VAL A 120 -5.72 -5.60 5.12
N ASN A 121 -5.92 -4.44 5.71
CA ASN A 121 -5.57 -4.18 7.10
C ASN A 121 -6.58 -4.87 8.03
N GLY A 122 -6.12 -5.87 8.78
CA GLY A 122 -6.94 -6.64 9.71
C GLY A 122 -7.27 -5.92 11.01
N ASP A 123 -6.60 -4.82 11.32
CA ASP A 123 -6.93 -3.98 12.48
C ASP A 123 -8.04 -2.96 12.15
N ASP A 124 -8.45 -2.84 10.89
CA ASP A 124 -9.58 -2.01 10.49
C ASP A 124 -10.89 -2.80 10.65
N ASP A 125 -11.79 -2.29 11.48
CA ASP A 125 -13.06 -2.95 11.83
C ASP A 125 -13.99 -3.16 10.62
N LYS A 126 -13.86 -2.35 9.56
CA LYS A 126 -14.64 -2.52 8.33
C LYS A 126 -13.97 -3.50 7.38
N LEU A 127 -12.66 -3.42 7.19
CA LEU A 127 -11.94 -4.34 6.31
C LEU A 127 -11.91 -5.77 6.84
N SER A 128 -11.88 -5.96 8.16
CA SER A 128 -11.96 -7.28 8.81
C SER A 128 -13.27 -8.04 8.53
N THR A 129 -14.32 -7.35 8.07
CA THR A 129 -15.59 -7.98 7.66
C THR A 129 -15.52 -8.64 6.28
N ILE A 130 -14.48 -8.37 5.47
CA ILE A 130 -14.33 -8.96 4.14
C ILE A 130 -13.82 -10.39 4.28
N SER A 131 -14.72 -11.36 4.24
CA SER A 131 -14.38 -12.78 4.40
C SER A 131 -13.84 -13.43 3.13
N GLN A 132 -14.33 -13.01 1.95
CA GLN A 132 -13.95 -13.57 0.65
C GLN A 132 -14.11 -12.53 -0.46
N VAL A 133 -13.23 -12.62 -1.47
CA VAL A 133 -13.33 -11.92 -2.75
C VAL A 133 -13.04 -12.95 -3.84
N HIS A 134 -13.93 -13.11 -4.82
CA HIS A 134 -13.85 -14.14 -5.87
C HIS A 134 -13.57 -15.56 -5.32
N GLY A 135 -14.18 -15.90 -4.16
CA GLY A 135 -14.02 -17.20 -3.53
C GLY A 135 -12.69 -17.41 -2.76
N LYS A 136 -11.81 -16.41 -2.72
CA LYS A 136 -10.52 -16.45 -2.02
C LYS A 136 -10.56 -15.58 -0.76
N ARG A 137 -9.93 -16.02 0.32
CA ARG A 137 -9.75 -15.19 1.52
C ARG A 137 -8.69 -14.12 1.27
N PRO A 138 -8.91 -12.86 1.67
CA PRO A 138 -7.88 -11.84 1.66
C PRO A 138 -6.67 -12.25 2.51
N LEU A 139 -5.49 -11.84 2.09
CA LEU A 139 -4.31 -11.80 2.95
C LEU A 139 -4.45 -10.61 3.90
N VAL A 140 -4.13 -10.82 5.15
CA VAL A 140 -4.36 -9.84 6.21
C VAL A 140 -3.03 -9.41 6.82
N PHE A 141 -2.88 -8.12 7.10
CA PHE A 141 -1.79 -7.59 7.89
C PHE A 141 -2.34 -6.76 9.07
N GLY A 142 -1.62 -6.76 10.20
CA GLY A 142 -2.04 -6.00 11.38
C GLY A 142 -0.98 -5.95 12.47
N ILE A 143 -1.24 -5.14 13.49
CA ILE A 143 -0.43 -5.08 14.73
C ILE A 143 -1.17 -5.80 15.84
N SER A 144 -2.46 -5.55 15.99
CA SER A 144 -3.35 -6.20 16.97
C SER A 144 -3.90 -7.52 16.43
N ASN A 145 -4.26 -7.57 15.17
CA ASN A 145 -4.71 -8.78 14.49
C ASN A 145 -3.49 -9.65 14.12
N LYS A 146 -3.47 -10.88 14.62
CA LYS A 146 -2.39 -11.86 14.40
C LYS A 146 -2.80 -13.05 13.52
N ASP A 147 -3.95 -12.97 12.85
CA ASP A 147 -4.46 -14.05 11.99
C ASP A 147 -3.76 -14.15 10.64
N GLY A 148 -2.85 -13.22 10.34
CA GLY A 148 -2.09 -13.15 9.09
C GLY A 148 -0.64 -12.71 9.34
N VAL A 149 -0.19 -11.77 8.52
CA VAL A 149 1.09 -11.09 8.74
C VAL A 149 0.91 -10.05 9.83
N TYR A 150 1.77 -10.06 10.85
CA TYR A 150 1.67 -9.09 11.93
C TYR A 150 3.03 -8.54 12.35
N ALA A 151 3.00 -7.39 13.04
CA ALA A 151 4.19 -6.75 13.59
C ALA A 151 4.15 -6.74 15.12
N ASP A 152 5.31 -6.97 15.74
CA ASP A 152 5.53 -6.73 17.17
C ASP A 152 6.91 -6.08 17.41
N ASN A 153 7.33 -5.97 18.67
CA ASN A 153 8.61 -5.35 19.06
C ASN A 153 8.81 -3.95 18.46
N ILE A 154 7.71 -3.20 18.27
CA ILE A 154 7.73 -1.88 17.62
C ILE A 154 8.47 -0.88 18.51
N LYS A 155 9.53 -0.27 17.97
CA LYS A 155 10.37 0.72 18.66
C LYS A 155 10.48 1.98 17.82
N SER A 156 10.17 3.13 18.42
CA SER A 156 10.45 4.42 17.81
C SER A 156 11.97 4.71 17.88
N LEU A 157 12.53 5.09 16.75
CA LEU A 157 13.92 5.57 16.62
C LEU A 157 13.96 7.12 16.52
N GLY A 158 12.91 7.79 16.98
CA GLY A 158 12.75 9.23 16.85
C GLY A 158 12.61 9.63 15.38
N LEU A 159 13.38 10.62 14.94
CA LEU A 159 13.38 11.09 13.54
C LEU A 159 14.02 10.10 12.56
N ASP A 160 14.73 9.10 13.05
CA ASP A 160 15.36 8.08 12.20
C ASP A 160 14.41 6.93 11.85
N GLY A 161 13.14 7.02 12.32
CA GLY A 161 12.09 6.11 11.90
C GLY A 161 11.54 5.18 12.96
N THR A 162 11.15 3.98 12.54
CA THR A 162 10.53 2.97 13.41
C THR A 162 11.05 1.60 13.03
N SER A 163 11.51 0.80 14.02
CA SER A 163 11.88 -0.60 13.84
C SER A 163 10.82 -1.53 14.43
N PHE A 164 10.67 -2.71 13.86
CA PHE A 164 9.74 -3.74 14.32
C PHE A 164 10.12 -5.12 13.77
N THR A 165 9.58 -6.18 14.36
CA THR A 165 9.68 -7.54 13.86
C THR A 165 8.40 -7.90 13.11
N ILE A 166 8.52 -8.38 11.85
CA ILE A 166 7.39 -8.89 11.05
C ILE A 166 7.32 -10.40 11.19
N HIS A 167 6.10 -10.95 11.29
CA HIS A 167 5.81 -12.38 11.47
C HIS A 167 4.76 -12.85 10.46
N GLY A 168 4.75 -14.16 10.19
CA GLY A 168 3.73 -14.82 9.37
C GLY A 168 3.83 -14.56 7.89
N ILE A 169 4.88 -13.89 7.44
CA ILE A 169 5.14 -13.63 6.02
C ILE A 169 5.78 -14.86 5.37
N LYS A 170 5.57 -15.04 4.06
CA LYS A 170 6.17 -16.15 3.30
C LYS A 170 7.01 -15.60 2.17
N THR A 171 8.32 -15.51 2.39
CA THR A 171 9.29 -14.99 1.42
C THR A 171 9.86 -16.07 0.50
N SER A 172 10.49 -15.69 -0.62
CA SER A 172 11.09 -16.63 -1.57
C SER A 172 12.28 -17.41 -1.00
N ASP A 173 12.96 -16.86 0.00
CA ASP A 173 14.05 -17.49 0.76
C ASP A 173 13.58 -18.22 2.02
N ASN A 174 12.25 -18.45 2.14
CA ASN A 174 11.57 -19.18 3.22
C ASN A 174 11.68 -18.55 4.63
N TYR A 175 11.97 -17.26 4.73
CA TYR A 175 11.84 -16.57 6.01
C TYR A 175 10.38 -16.23 6.28
N SER A 176 9.97 -16.43 7.53
CA SER A 176 8.62 -16.10 8.03
C SER A 176 8.63 -15.03 9.10
N THR A 177 9.81 -14.68 9.61
CA THR A 177 10.02 -13.69 10.68
C THR A 177 11.36 -13.03 10.52
N PHE A 178 11.37 -11.69 10.47
CA PHE A 178 12.60 -10.87 10.41
C PHE A 178 12.33 -9.43 10.83
N ASP A 179 13.39 -8.70 11.11
CA ASP A 179 13.27 -7.30 11.52
C ASP A 179 13.21 -6.36 10.32
N LEU A 180 12.41 -5.31 10.45
CA LEU A 180 12.29 -4.23 9.48
C LEU A 180 12.53 -2.87 10.16
N THR A 181 13.14 -1.95 9.43
CA THR A 181 13.29 -0.56 9.85
C THR A 181 12.78 0.36 8.75
N VAL A 182 11.71 1.11 9.05
CA VAL A 182 11.21 2.17 8.17
C VAL A 182 11.91 3.47 8.55
N PRO A 183 12.59 4.16 7.61
CA PRO A 183 13.34 5.38 7.89
C PRO A 183 12.43 6.63 7.99
N VAL A 184 11.18 6.44 8.37
CA VAL A 184 10.16 7.49 8.50
C VAL A 184 9.46 7.31 9.85
N PRO A 185 9.39 8.35 10.68
CA PRO A 185 8.75 8.26 11.98
C PRO A 185 7.23 8.04 11.85
N GLY A 186 6.70 7.34 12.82
CA GLY A 186 5.26 7.18 12.98
C GLY A 186 4.79 5.73 12.95
N HIS A 187 3.95 5.40 13.92
CA HIS A 187 3.39 4.05 14.09
C HIS A 187 2.60 3.58 12.85
N HIS A 188 1.96 4.51 12.13
CA HIS A 188 1.24 4.22 10.89
C HIS A 188 2.14 3.71 9.76
N MET A 189 3.45 4.05 9.79
CA MET A 189 4.41 3.58 8.80
C MET A 189 4.70 2.08 8.92
N VAL A 190 4.47 1.48 10.10
CA VAL A 190 4.54 0.03 10.29
C VAL A 190 3.50 -0.68 9.42
N TYR A 191 2.27 -0.19 9.37
CA TYR A 191 1.22 -0.74 8.49
C TYR A 191 1.59 -0.64 7.01
N ASN A 192 2.14 0.50 6.58
CA ASN A 192 2.58 0.69 5.19
C ASN A 192 3.70 -0.29 4.83
N ALA A 193 4.65 -0.51 5.75
CA ALA A 193 5.75 -1.44 5.55
C ALA A 193 5.28 -2.91 5.54
N MET A 194 4.33 -3.29 6.40
CA MET A 194 3.73 -4.64 6.38
C MET A 194 2.98 -4.90 5.06
N ALA A 195 2.18 -3.94 4.60
CA ALA A 195 1.50 -4.05 3.31
C ALA A 195 2.51 -4.21 2.16
N ALA A 196 3.59 -3.44 2.17
CA ALA A 196 4.64 -3.53 1.16
C ALA A 196 5.41 -4.85 1.22
N ALA A 197 5.74 -5.31 2.41
CA ALA A 197 6.39 -6.62 2.62
C ALA A 197 5.50 -7.75 2.09
N LEU A 198 4.20 -7.70 2.36
CA LEU A 198 3.25 -8.72 1.92
C LEU A 198 3.08 -8.71 0.39
N VAL A 199 3.01 -7.54 -0.25
CA VAL A 199 3.02 -7.44 -1.72
C VAL A 199 4.32 -7.97 -2.30
N GLY A 200 5.48 -7.61 -1.72
CA GLY A 200 6.79 -8.13 -2.13
C GLY A 200 6.86 -9.66 -2.02
N SER A 201 6.40 -10.21 -0.92
CA SER A 201 6.31 -11.66 -0.70
C SER A 201 5.46 -12.37 -1.76
N VAL A 202 4.27 -11.83 -2.06
CA VAL A 202 3.38 -12.34 -3.12
C VAL A 202 4.06 -12.34 -4.49
N LEU A 203 4.87 -11.34 -4.78
CA LEU A 203 5.64 -11.23 -6.03
C LEU A 203 7.02 -11.90 -5.95
N GLY A 204 7.27 -12.70 -4.91
CA GLY A 204 8.43 -13.58 -4.82
C GLY A 204 9.75 -12.88 -4.46
N LEU A 205 9.70 -11.79 -3.69
CA LEU A 205 10.89 -11.17 -3.10
C LEU A 205 11.39 -11.99 -1.91
N SER A 206 12.71 -11.96 -1.70
CA SER A 206 13.36 -12.48 -0.51
C SER A 206 13.21 -11.53 0.68
N SER A 207 13.47 -12.04 1.88
CA SER A 207 13.48 -11.24 3.10
C SER A 207 14.47 -10.06 3.02
N ILE A 208 15.64 -10.29 2.44
CA ILE A 208 16.70 -9.28 2.25
C ILE A 208 16.28 -8.18 1.26
N GLU A 209 15.61 -8.54 0.16
CA GLU A 209 15.07 -7.57 -0.80
C GLU A 209 13.98 -6.72 -0.16
N ILE A 210 13.08 -7.33 0.61
CA ILE A 210 12.02 -6.63 1.34
C ILE A 210 12.63 -5.66 2.37
N GLU A 211 13.57 -6.13 3.20
CA GLU A 211 14.25 -5.29 4.20
C GLU A 211 14.93 -4.08 3.56
N ARG A 212 15.68 -4.33 2.49
CA ARG A 212 16.39 -3.28 1.75
C ARG A 212 15.43 -2.27 1.15
N GLY A 213 14.36 -2.72 0.51
CA GLY A 213 13.37 -1.85 -0.09
C GLY A 213 12.62 -1.00 0.94
N VAL A 214 12.29 -1.54 2.11
CA VAL A 214 11.71 -0.76 3.22
C VAL A 214 12.69 0.27 3.75
N LYS A 215 13.96 -0.09 3.94
CA LYS A 215 15.03 0.78 4.43
C LYS A 215 15.37 1.91 3.45
N ASN A 216 15.26 1.66 2.15
CA ASN A 216 15.57 2.62 1.09
C ASN A 216 14.38 3.55 0.77
N LEU A 217 13.27 3.46 1.50
CA LEU A 217 12.11 4.33 1.30
C LEU A 217 12.51 5.80 1.35
N LYS A 218 12.18 6.52 0.29
CA LYS A 218 12.34 7.98 0.23
C LYS A 218 11.01 8.65 0.51
N THR A 219 11.01 9.62 1.40
CA THR A 219 9.85 10.47 1.63
C THR A 219 9.61 11.40 0.45
N ILE A 220 8.36 11.81 0.27
CA ILE A 220 7.97 12.82 -0.69
C ILE A 220 7.62 14.12 0.03
N ALA A 221 7.81 15.25 -0.63
CA ALA A 221 7.45 16.56 -0.10
C ALA A 221 6.00 16.58 0.43
N GLY A 222 5.78 17.18 1.57
CA GLY A 222 4.49 17.29 2.24
C GLY A 222 4.03 16.03 2.97
N ARG A 223 4.87 14.97 3.08
CA ARG A 223 4.49 13.73 3.77
C ARG A 223 5.64 13.18 4.61
N ASN A 224 5.66 13.56 5.90
CA ASN A 224 6.72 13.18 6.85
C ASN A 224 8.13 13.37 6.27
N ASN A 225 8.32 14.40 5.46
CA ASN A 225 9.59 14.68 4.83
C ASN A 225 10.51 15.42 5.81
N ILE A 226 11.62 14.78 6.17
CA ILE A 226 12.58 15.33 7.13
C ILE A 226 13.72 15.99 6.35
N ILE A 227 13.83 17.31 6.49
CA ILE A 227 14.87 18.13 5.87
C ILE A 227 15.83 18.57 6.96
N LYS A 228 17.12 18.19 6.83
CA LYS A 228 18.19 18.63 7.74
C LYS A 228 19.06 19.64 6.99
N GLU A 229 19.02 20.89 7.40
CA GLU A 229 19.76 21.97 6.77
C GLU A 229 20.22 23.02 7.78
N ASN A 230 21.46 23.47 7.67
CA ASN A 230 22.04 24.57 8.48
C ASN A 230 21.82 24.44 10.00
N GLY A 231 21.87 23.21 10.55
CA GLY A 231 21.67 22.95 11.97
C GLY A 231 20.19 22.92 12.41
N PHE A 232 19.26 23.06 11.49
CA PHE A 232 17.82 22.93 11.73
C PHE A 232 17.31 21.58 11.19
N THR A 233 16.27 21.07 11.83
CA THR A 233 15.48 19.95 11.32
C THR A 233 14.06 20.42 11.06
N ILE A 234 13.62 20.32 9.82
CA ILE A 234 12.27 20.68 9.39
C ILE A 234 11.52 19.39 9.10
N ILE A 235 10.33 19.24 9.66
CA ILE A 235 9.40 18.15 9.33
C ILE A 235 8.33 18.75 8.45
N ASP A 236 8.34 18.39 7.15
CA ASP A 236 7.37 18.82 6.18
C ASP A 236 6.29 17.74 6.02
N ASP A 237 5.13 17.97 6.65
CA ASP A 237 3.95 17.09 6.64
C ASP A 237 2.67 17.90 6.42
N CYS A 238 2.67 18.73 5.39
CA CYS A 238 1.65 19.73 5.13
C CYS A 238 0.93 19.56 3.78
N TYR A 239 0.83 18.33 3.27
CA TYR A 239 0.16 18.05 1.99
C TYR A 239 -1.35 18.35 2.04
N ASN A 240 -2.03 18.13 3.18
CA ASN A 240 -3.47 18.31 3.34
C ASN A 240 -3.82 18.64 4.79
#